data_6b289276ac752f257814e41b89598c12
#
_entry.id   6b289276ac752f257814e41b89598c12
#
_cell.length_a   1.000
_cell.length_b   1.000
_cell.length_c   1.000
_cell.angle_alpha   90.00
_cell.angle_beta   90.00
_cell.angle_gamma   90.00
#
_symmetry.space_group_name_H-M   'P 1'
#
loop_
_entity.id
_entity.type
_entity.pdbx_description
1 polymer ?
#
loop_
_entity_poly.entity_id
_entity_poly.type
_entity_poly.pdbx_seq_one_letter_code
_entity_poly.pdbx_strand_id
1 'polypeptide(L)'
;MPSPRKKKAAPTTAVTIAAEDRQMLVDAISEAHGAEVLSAATCRADKSWDNIRILARGNEDSAPAIVRSLRPGDVMLHNHPSGELMPSDADLSVAALCGKSGIGFAIHNNECTEFYVVVEPFIEKETQKLDPVEMTGFISKGGAIAKKLDNFEERAGQK
;
A
#
# COMPACT_ATOMS: atom_id res chain seq x y z
N MET A 1 5.60 40.89 -12.24
CA MET A 1 4.68 39.73 -12.18
C MET A 1 5.51 38.51 -11.87
N PRO A 2 5.31 37.83 -10.74
CA PRO A 2 5.98 36.57 -10.50
C PRO A 2 5.44 35.53 -11.47
N SER A 3 6.36 34.82 -12.15
CA SER A 3 6.05 33.70 -13.05
C SER A 3 5.23 32.64 -12.30
N PRO A 4 4.19 32.04 -12.89
CA PRO A 4 3.42 30.98 -12.22
C PRO A 4 4.39 29.82 -11.92
N ARG A 5 4.53 29.47 -10.65
CA ARG A 5 5.26 28.26 -10.26
C ARG A 5 4.61 27.07 -10.96
N LYS A 6 5.34 26.41 -11.85
CA LYS A 6 4.90 25.13 -12.43
C LYS A 6 4.60 24.19 -11.26
N LYS A 7 3.34 23.79 -11.09
CA LYS A 7 2.97 22.72 -10.15
C LYS A 7 3.79 21.49 -10.54
N LYS A 8 4.52 20.94 -9.58
CA LYS A 8 5.28 19.71 -9.78
C LYS A 8 4.25 18.59 -9.94
N ALA A 9 4.36 17.81 -11.02
CA ALA A 9 3.48 16.64 -11.21
C ALA A 9 3.66 15.65 -10.03
N ALA A 10 2.59 15.02 -9.60
CA ALA A 10 2.67 13.96 -8.61
C ALA A 10 3.48 12.79 -9.17
N PRO A 11 4.26 12.09 -8.34
CA PRO A 11 4.88 10.84 -8.76
C PRO A 11 3.80 9.80 -9.03
N THR A 12 3.95 9.06 -10.13
CA THR A 12 3.07 7.93 -10.43
C THR A 12 3.69 6.63 -9.91
N THR A 13 2.86 5.76 -9.34
CA THR A 13 3.25 4.44 -8.87
C THR A 13 2.69 3.39 -9.84
N ALA A 14 3.52 2.46 -10.28
CA ALA A 14 3.05 1.32 -11.09
C ALA A 14 2.19 0.40 -10.23
N VAL A 15 0.92 0.24 -10.60
CA VAL A 15 -0.06 -0.62 -9.93
C VAL A 15 -0.65 -1.57 -10.96
N THR A 16 -0.71 -2.85 -10.61
CA THR A 16 -1.39 -3.87 -11.40
C THR A 16 -2.79 -4.11 -10.85
N ILE A 17 -3.79 -3.91 -11.70
CA ILE A 17 -5.21 -4.11 -11.38
C ILE A 17 -5.89 -4.78 -12.57
N ALA A 18 -6.83 -5.68 -12.33
CA ALA A 18 -7.58 -6.36 -13.39
C ALA A 18 -8.44 -5.37 -14.20
N ALA A 19 -8.70 -5.68 -15.47
CA ALA A 19 -9.45 -4.80 -16.35
C ALA A 19 -10.90 -4.59 -15.87
N GLU A 20 -11.53 -5.64 -15.38
CA GLU A 20 -12.87 -5.60 -14.78
C GLU A 20 -12.93 -4.72 -13.51
N ASP A 21 -11.94 -4.81 -12.65
CA ASP A 21 -11.84 -3.99 -11.44
C ASP A 21 -11.64 -2.51 -11.79
N ARG A 22 -10.81 -2.23 -12.80
CA ARG A 22 -10.64 -0.87 -13.32
C ARG A 22 -11.95 -0.34 -13.87
N GLN A 23 -12.67 -1.12 -14.66
CA GLN A 23 -13.95 -0.70 -15.24
C GLN A 23 -14.97 -0.40 -14.13
N MET A 24 -15.02 -1.20 -13.07
CA MET A 24 -15.89 -0.98 -11.92
C MET A 24 -15.61 0.40 -11.26
N LEU A 25 -14.34 0.77 -11.10
CA LEU A 25 -13.98 2.09 -10.56
C LEU A 25 -14.41 3.23 -11.49
N VAL A 26 -14.16 3.11 -12.78
CA VAL A 26 -14.54 4.11 -13.80
C VAL A 26 -16.06 4.29 -13.83
N ASP A 27 -16.83 3.20 -13.80
CA ASP A 27 -18.28 3.23 -13.77
C ASP A 27 -18.80 3.93 -12.51
N ALA A 28 -18.21 3.60 -11.33
CA ALA A 28 -18.59 4.24 -10.07
C ALA A 28 -18.31 5.74 -10.06
N ILE A 29 -17.20 6.20 -10.67
CA ILE A 29 -16.87 7.63 -10.81
C ILE A 29 -17.87 8.31 -11.76
N SER A 30 -18.22 7.66 -12.87
CA SER A 30 -19.20 8.16 -13.82
C SER A 30 -20.59 8.32 -13.17
N GLU A 31 -21.03 7.32 -12.41
CA GLU A 31 -22.30 7.34 -11.67
C GLU A 31 -22.32 8.41 -10.57
N ALA A 32 -21.16 8.73 -10.01
CA ALA A 32 -21.04 9.82 -9.01
C ALA A 32 -21.09 11.23 -9.61
N HIS A 33 -21.28 11.36 -10.93
CA HIS A 33 -21.41 12.63 -11.64
C HIS A 33 -20.29 13.64 -11.33
N GLY A 34 -19.04 13.16 -11.26
CA GLY A 34 -17.87 13.97 -11.01
C GLY A 34 -17.60 14.25 -9.53
N ALA A 35 -18.33 13.62 -8.61
CA ALA A 35 -17.98 13.61 -7.19
C ALA A 35 -16.85 12.61 -6.91
N GLU A 36 -16.20 12.76 -5.76
CA GLU A 36 -15.21 11.80 -5.29
C GLU A 36 -15.83 10.43 -5.00
N VAL A 37 -15.09 9.38 -5.31
CA VAL A 37 -15.44 8.01 -4.99
C VAL A 37 -14.37 7.45 -4.08
N LEU A 38 -14.77 7.00 -2.90
CA LEU A 38 -13.94 6.24 -1.98
C LEU A 38 -14.11 4.76 -2.25
N SER A 39 -13.02 4.07 -2.44
CA SER A 39 -12.98 2.63 -2.67
C SER A 39 -11.85 1.98 -1.88
N ALA A 40 -11.81 0.67 -1.84
CA ALA A 40 -10.70 -0.09 -1.29
C ALA A 40 -10.34 -1.25 -2.20
N ALA A 41 -9.06 -1.61 -2.15
CA ALA A 41 -8.49 -2.81 -2.74
C ALA A 41 -7.79 -3.63 -1.67
N THR A 42 -7.52 -4.90 -1.96
CA THR A 42 -6.58 -5.71 -1.20
C THR A 42 -5.26 -5.80 -1.96
N CYS A 43 -4.15 -5.44 -1.30
CA CYS A 43 -2.83 -5.53 -1.90
C CYS A 43 -2.24 -6.92 -1.68
N ARG A 44 -1.79 -7.57 -2.75
CA ARG A 44 -1.16 -8.89 -2.73
C ARG A 44 0.36 -8.78 -2.54
N ALA A 45 0.99 -9.90 -2.22
CA ALA A 45 2.44 -9.98 -2.01
C ALA A 45 3.25 -9.58 -3.25
N ASP A 46 2.71 -9.79 -4.45
CA ASP A 46 3.27 -9.37 -5.74
C ASP A 46 3.00 -7.89 -6.09
N LYS A 47 2.36 -7.15 -5.15
CA LYS A 47 1.92 -5.76 -5.30
C LYS A 47 0.79 -5.54 -6.30
N SER A 48 0.13 -6.59 -6.78
CA SER A 48 -1.14 -6.45 -7.48
C SER A 48 -2.26 -6.11 -6.50
N TRP A 49 -3.29 -5.43 -7.00
CA TRP A 49 -4.47 -5.07 -6.23
C TRP A 49 -5.68 -5.79 -6.79
N ASP A 50 -6.46 -6.38 -5.93
CA ASP A 50 -7.71 -7.06 -6.27
C ASP A 50 -8.81 -6.78 -5.23
N ASN A 51 -9.95 -7.48 -5.35
CA ASN A 51 -11.07 -7.36 -4.43
C ASN A 51 -11.51 -5.90 -4.23
N ILE A 52 -11.67 -5.18 -5.34
CA ILE A 52 -12.11 -3.78 -5.34
C ILE A 52 -13.51 -3.66 -4.75
N ARG A 53 -13.69 -2.72 -3.85
CA ARG A 53 -14.96 -2.43 -3.17
C ARG A 53 -15.23 -0.94 -3.20
N ILE A 54 -16.39 -0.54 -3.71
CA ILE A 54 -16.83 0.86 -3.61
C ILE A 54 -17.41 1.08 -2.22
N LEU A 55 -16.89 2.06 -1.47
CA LEU A 55 -17.21 2.28 -0.07
C LEU A 55 -18.12 3.50 0.13
N ALA A 56 -17.87 4.59 -0.61
CA ALA A 56 -18.69 5.80 -0.54
C ALA A 56 -18.59 6.63 -1.84
N ARG A 57 -19.55 7.50 -2.03
CA ARG A 57 -19.61 8.48 -3.12
C ARG A 57 -19.91 9.85 -2.55
N GLY A 58 -19.09 10.85 -2.88
CA GLY A 58 -19.38 12.27 -2.64
C GLY A 58 -19.34 12.75 -1.19
N ASN A 59 -18.64 12.08 -0.27
CA ASN A 59 -18.56 12.52 1.13
C ASN A 59 -17.22 12.18 1.79
N GLU A 60 -16.34 13.17 1.91
CA GLU A 60 -15.04 13.06 2.60
C GLU A 60 -15.19 12.82 4.12
N ASP A 61 -16.28 13.26 4.73
CA ASP A 61 -16.52 13.12 6.18
C ASP A 61 -16.63 11.66 6.64
N SER A 62 -16.84 10.73 5.70
CA SER A 62 -16.93 9.30 5.96
C SER A 62 -15.57 8.60 6.09
N ALA A 63 -14.48 9.23 5.66
CA ALA A 63 -13.16 8.60 5.59
C ALA A 63 -12.67 7.98 6.92
N PRO A 64 -12.80 8.63 8.09
CA PRO A 64 -12.35 8.02 9.35
C PRO A 64 -13.13 6.76 9.75
N ALA A 65 -14.43 6.70 9.44
CA ALA A 65 -15.25 5.52 9.71
C ALA A 65 -14.90 4.37 8.75
N ILE A 66 -14.63 4.69 7.50
CA ILE A 66 -14.20 3.76 6.45
C ILE A 66 -12.86 3.12 6.83
N VAL A 67 -11.86 3.91 7.25
CA VAL A 67 -10.55 3.39 7.67
C VAL A 67 -10.69 2.33 8.76
N ARG A 68 -11.62 2.51 9.70
CA ARG A 68 -11.87 1.52 10.77
C ARG A 68 -12.47 0.21 10.27
N SER A 69 -13.07 0.19 9.09
CA SER A 69 -13.64 -1.02 8.48
C SER A 69 -12.65 -1.81 7.64
N LEU A 70 -11.50 -1.22 7.32
CA LEU A 70 -10.43 -1.83 6.55
C LEU A 70 -9.47 -2.61 7.43
N ARG A 71 -8.66 -3.47 6.81
CA ARG A 71 -7.68 -4.33 7.49
C ARG A 71 -6.26 -3.99 7.03
N PRO A 72 -5.22 -4.32 7.81
CA PRO A 72 -3.85 -4.27 7.34
C PRO A 72 -3.71 -5.04 6.01
N GLY A 73 -3.03 -4.44 5.04
CA GLY A 73 -2.93 -4.97 3.67
C GLY A 73 -3.98 -4.46 2.69
N ASP A 74 -5.08 -3.85 3.16
CA ASP A 74 -5.98 -3.12 2.28
C ASP A 74 -5.35 -1.78 1.85
N VAL A 75 -5.80 -1.26 0.71
CA VAL A 75 -5.45 0.07 0.21
C VAL A 75 -6.73 0.86 0.04
N MET A 76 -6.83 1.98 0.72
CA MET A 76 -7.91 2.94 0.50
C MET A 76 -7.58 3.78 -0.73
N LEU A 77 -8.54 3.91 -1.63
CA LEU A 77 -8.43 4.58 -2.91
C LEU A 77 -9.44 5.70 -3.02
N HIS A 78 -9.04 6.82 -3.61
CA HIS A 78 -9.99 7.82 -4.07
C HIS A 78 -9.50 8.56 -5.32
N ASN A 79 -10.42 9.15 -6.05
CA ASN A 79 -10.13 10.07 -7.15
C ASN A 79 -10.44 11.50 -6.73
N HIS A 80 -9.74 12.45 -7.31
CA HIS A 80 -10.16 13.84 -7.28
C HIS A 80 -11.04 14.16 -8.52
N PRO A 81 -12.10 14.96 -8.39
CA PRO A 81 -12.91 15.38 -9.54
C PRO A 81 -12.09 16.02 -10.66
N SER A 82 -11.00 16.70 -10.32
CA SER A 82 -10.05 17.30 -11.27
C SER A 82 -9.19 16.27 -12.01
N GLY A 83 -9.13 15.01 -11.55
CA GLY A 83 -8.19 13.99 -12.02
C GLY A 83 -6.75 14.21 -11.55
N GLU A 84 -6.48 15.23 -10.72
CA GLU A 84 -5.13 15.47 -10.18
C GLU A 84 -4.77 14.39 -9.14
N LEU A 85 -3.50 13.95 -9.14
CA LEU A 85 -2.98 12.94 -8.21
C LEU A 85 -2.34 13.53 -6.95
N MET A 86 -2.16 14.85 -6.89
CA MET A 86 -1.55 15.50 -5.73
C MET A 86 -2.49 15.46 -4.52
N PRO A 87 -2.03 14.96 -3.37
CA PRO A 87 -2.84 14.92 -2.17
C PRO A 87 -3.10 16.34 -1.62
N SER A 88 -4.29 16.57 -1.12
CA SER A 88 -4.64 17.71 -0.28
C SER A 88 -4.16 17.52 1.16
N ASP A 89 -4.27 18.54 2.00
CA ASP A 89 -3.97 18.42 3.44
C ASP A 89 -4.93 17.44 4.14
N ALA A 90 -6.19 17.38 3.68
CA ALA A 90 -7.17 16.40 4.15
C ALA A 90 -6.74 14.99 3.81
N ASP A 91 -6.30 14.73 2.56
CA ASP A 91 -5.79 13.43 2.12
C ASP A 91 -4.58 12.99 2.94
N LEU A 92 -3.65 13.90 3.22
CA LEU A 92 -2.48 13.60 4.04
C LEU A 92 -2.88 13.20 5.46
N SER A 93 -3.93 13.82 6.01
CA SER A 93 -4.47 13.46 7.33
C SER A 93 -5.09 12.06 7.33
N VAL A 94 -5.86 11.72 6.29
CA VAL A 94 -6.43 10.37 6.10
C VAL A 94 -5.33 9.34 5.85
N ALA A 95 -4.35 9.67 5.01
CA ALA A 95 -3.21 8.81 4.72
C ALA A 95 -2.42 8.47 6.00
N ALA A 96 -2.21 9.46 6.89
CA ALA A 96 -1.56 9.22 8.17
C ALA A 96 -2.37 8.27 9.08
N LEU A 97 -3.71 8.37 9.04
CA LEU A 97 -4.59 7.47 9.78
C LEU A 97 -4.52 6.04 9.23
N CYS A 98 -4.55 5.90 7.89
CA CYS A 98 -4.38 4.63 7.19
C CYS A 98 -3.05 3.96 7.58
N GLY A 99 -1.94 4.69 7.48
CA GLY A 99 -0.60 4.18 7.78
C GLY A 99 -0.46 3.65 9.21
N LYS A 100 -1.09 4.30 10.20
CA LYS A 100 -1.11 3.81 11.60
C LYS A 100 -1.81 2.47 11.74
N SER A 101 -2.72 2.14 10.83
CA SER A 101 -3.50 0.90 10.83
C SER A 101 -2.95 -0.15 9.86
N GLY A 102 -1.79 0.08 9.24
CA GLY A 102 -1.23 -0.81 8.23
C GLY A 102 -2.01 -0.85 6.91
N ILE A 103 -2.84 0.16 6.66
CA ILE A 103 -3.63 0.33 5.46
C ILE A 103 -2.88 1.28 4.52
N GLY A 104 -2.84 0.96 3.23
CA GLY A 104 -2.33 1.86 2.21
C GLY A 104 -3.32 2.98 1.90
N PHE A 105 -2.80 4.06 1.32
CA PHE A 105 -3.63 5.15 0.81
C PHE A 105 -3.10 5.59 -0.55
N ALA A 106 -3.98 5.62 -1.54
CA ALA A 106 -3.61 6.02 -2.90
C ALA A 106 -4.68 6.87 -3.56
N ILE A 107 -4.22 7.75 -4.45
CA ILE A 107 -5.04 8.62 -5.28
C ILE A 107 -4.90 8.14 -6.73
N HIS A 108 -5.98 8.14 -7.48
CA HIS A 108 -5.97 7.78 -8.89
C HIS A 108 -6.69 8.82 -9.75
N ASN A 109 -6.37 8.86 -11.04
CA ASN A 109 -7.08 9.67 -12.00
C ASN A 109 -8.47 9.05 -12.32
N ASN A 110 -9.34 9.81 -12.98
CA ASN A 110 -10.72 9.37 -13.23
C ASN A 110 -10.81 8.16 -14.18
N GLU A 111 -9.77 7.94 -15.01
CA GLU A 111 -9.65 6.79 -15.91
C GLU A 111 -9.04 5.57 -15.23
N CYS A 112 -8.61 5.67 -13.97
CA CYS A 112 -7.94 4.61 -13.21
C CYS A 112 -6.73 4.02 -13.94
N THR A 113 -5.98 4.86 -14.66
CA THR A 113 -4.77 4.49 -15.40
C THR A 113 -3.50 4.92 -14.70
N GLU A 114 -3.60 5.95 -13.86
CA GLU A 114 -2.49 6.50 -13.09
C GLU A 114 -2.82 6.50 -11.62
N PHE A 115 -1.88 6.07 -10.80
CA PHE A 115 -2.00 5.96 -9.35
C PHE A 115 -0.83 6.67 -8.68
N TYR A 116 -1.10 7.33 -7.55
CA TYR A 116 -0.09 7.80 -6.63
C TYR A 116 -0.31 7.15 -5.26
N VAL A 117 0.56 6.24 -4.87
CA VAL A 117 0.55 5.62 -3.55
C VAL A 117 1.21 6.59 -2.56
N VAL A 118 0.40 7.22 -1.72
CA VAL A 118 0.84 8.15 -0.68
C VAL A 118 1.40 7.40 0.53
N VAL A 119 0.76 6.28 0.87
CA VAL A 119 1.17 5.37 1.94
C VAL A 119 1.05 3.94 1.46
N GLU A 120 2.13 3.18 1.56
CA GLU A 120 2.15 1.75 1.23
C GLU A 120 1.39 0.95 2.30
N PRO A 121 0.61 -0.08 1.90
CA PRO A 121 -0.03 -0.97 2.86
C PRO A 121 1.01 -1.87 3.53
N PHE A 122 0.71 -2.32 4.74
CA PHE A 122 1.49 -3.36 5.40
C PHE A 122 1.19 -4.71 4.74
N ILE A 123 2.19 -5.29 4.09
CA ILE A 123 2.11 -6.64 3.55
C ILE A 123 2.90 -7.55 4.49
N GLU A 124 2.23 -8.51 5.09
CA GLU A 124 2.89 -9.55 5.87
C GLU A 124 3.81 -10.35 4.94
N LYS A 125 5.11 -10.22 5.15
CA LYS A 125 6.08 -11.05 4.43
C LYS A 125 5.94 -12.46 4.96
N GLU A 126 5.75 -13.43 4.07
CA GLU A 126 5.94 -14.84 4.45
C GLU A 126 7.33 -15.00 5.06
N THR A 127 7.37 -15.15 6.37
CA THR A 127 8.59 -15.55 7.04
C THR A 127 8.85 -16.98 6.62
N GLN A 128 9.85 -17.21 5.75
CA GLN A 128 10.36 -18.55 5.54
C GLN A 128 10.77 -19.09 6.92
N LYS A 129 10.07 -20.13 7.36
CA LYS A 129 10.51 -20.87 8.55
C LYS A 129 11.89 -21.41 8.21
N LEU A 130 12.90 -20.89 8.89
CA LEU A 130 14.25 -21.37 8.74
C LEU A 130 14.25 -22.85 9.14
N ASP A 131 14.78 -23.72 8.26
CA ASP A 131 14.92 -25.13 8.55
C ASP A 131 15.86 -25.28 9.78
N PRO A 132 15.41 -25.94 10.87
CA PRO A 132 16.25 -26.13 12.05
C PRO A 132 17.58 -26.80 11.73
N VAL A 133 17.64 -27.67 10.71
CA VAL A 133 18.85 -28.35 10.26
C VAL A 133 19.79 -27.34 9.58
N GLU A 134 19.28 -26.49 8.75
CA GLU A 134 20.03 -25.43 8.07
C GLU A 134 20.56 -24.41 9.08
N MET A 135 19.75 -24.00 10.06
CA MET A 135 20.15 -23.12 11.16
C MET A 135 21.29 -23.76 11.99
N THR A 136 21.19 -25.04 12.32
CA THR A 136 22.23 -25.75 13.05
C THR A 136 23.55 -25.77 12.27
N GLY A 137 23.49 -25.89 10.94
CA GLY A 137 24.66 -25.79 10.05
C GLY A 137 25.33 -24.41 10.10
N PHE A 138 24.59 -23.32 10.23
CA PHE A 138 25.17 -21.98 10.32
C PHE A 138 25.89 -21.69 11.63
N ILE A 139 25.44 -22.27 12.75
CA ILE A 139 25.96 -22.03 14.11
C ILE A 139 26.90 -23.13 14.58
N SER A 140 27.15 -24.20 13.81
CA SER A 140 28.08 -25.26 14.15
C SER A 140 29.53 -24.91 13.79
N LYS A 141 30.48 -25.65 14.36
CA LYS A 141 31.91 -25.49 14.08
C LYS A 141 32.18 -25.67 12.57
N GLY A 142 32.73 -24.63 11.95
CA GLY A 142 32.93 -24.57 10.49
C GLY A 142 31.75 -24.01 9.69
N GLY A 143 30.63 -23.65 10.34
CA GLY A 143 29.50 -22.95 9.72
C GLY A 143 29.83 -21.50 9.33
N ALA A 144 28.92 -20.87 8.63
CA ALA A 144 29.10 -19.51 8.11
C ALA A 144 29.39 -18.47 9.19
N ILE A 145 28.79 -18.62 10.39
CA ILE A 145 29.03 -17.73 11.53
C ILE A 145 30.39 -17.99 12.15
N ALA A 146 30.76 -19.27 12.36
CA ALA A 146 32.06 -19.64 12.92
C ALA A 146 33.25 -19.12 12.09
N LYS A 147 33.09 -19.06 10.76
CA LYS A 147 34.11 -18.52 9.84
C LYS A 147 34.30 -17.00 9.91
N LYS A 148 33.32 -16.27 10.46
CA LYS A 148 33.38 -14.82 10.58
C LYS A 148 33.76 -14.32 11.96
N LEU A 149 33.81 -15.19 12.96
CA LEU A 149 34.13 -14.84 14.34
C LEU A 149 35.48 -15.45 14.74
N ASP A 150 36.44 -14.61 15.10
CA ASP A 150 37.81 -15.02 15.47
C ASP A 150 37.85 -15.93 16.71
N ASN A 151 36.82 -15.87 17.58
CA ASN A 151 36.74 -16.63 18.82
C ASN A 151 35.42 -17.40 18.95
N PHE A 152 35.01 -18.13 17.92
CA PHE A 152 33.79 -18.92 17.96
C PHE A 152 33.98 -20.18 18.82
N GLU A 153 33.20 -20.29 19.91
CA GLU A 153 33.09 -21.48 20.74
C GLU A 153 31.73 -22.14 20.59
N GLU A 154 31.71 -23.42 20.24
CA GLU A 154 30.49 -24.23 20.21
C GLU A 154 30.13 -24.65 21.64
N ARG A 155 28.94 -24.21 22.12
CA ARG A 155 28.42 -24.57 23.46
C ARG A 155 27.38 -25.68 23.34
N ALA A 156 27.46 -26.69 24.20
CA ALA A 156 26.41 -27.70 24.33
C ALA A 156 25.08 -26.99 24.73
N GLY A 157 24.06 -27.11 23.91
CA GLY A 157 22.77 -26.44 24.10
C GLY A 157 22.41 -25.39 23.03
N GLN A 158 23.31 -25.15 22.08
CA GLN A 158 23.02 -24.33 20.89
C GLN A 158 22.49 -25.14 19.69
N LYS A 159 22.27 -26.46 19.90
CA LYS A 159 21.71 -27.37 18.89
C LYS A 159 20.22 -27.60 19.11
#